data_bd3a2dc4f917bd024f57d7aacafc2e9d
#
_entry.id   bd3a2dc4f917bd024f57d7aacafc2e9d
#
_cell.length_a   1.000
_cell.length_b   1.000
_cell.length_c   1.000
_cell.angle_alpha   90.00
_cell.angle_beta   90.00
_cell.angle_gamma   90.00
#
_symmetry.space_group_name_H-M   'P 1'
#
loop_
_entity.id
_entity.type
_entity.pdbx_description
1 polymer ?
#
loop_
_entity_poly.entity_id
_entity_poly.type
_entity_poly.pdbx_seq_one_letter_code
_entity_poly.pdbx_strand_id
1 'polypeptide(L)'
;MTPLLAALAAGERALHQDSDPRTAIIGCYAAMERSLADAGSPPRLADTPAEVLGRATASGLVRSAWAGTLTGLFRQARYSSHPMTEADRAAAIEALAQVQADLSGTLAQADLGGNT
;
A
#
# COMPACT_ATOMS: atom_id res chain seq x y z
N MET A 1 -3.97 11.78 -3.99
CA MET A 1 -2.65 11.15 -4.11
C MET A 1 -1.87 11.17 -2.82
N THR A 2 -1.80 12.35 -2.21
CA THR A 2 -1.11 12.49 -0.93
C THR A 2 -1.61 11.52 0.15
N PRO A 3 -2.94 11.30 0.31
CA PRO A 3 -3.40 10.33 1.32
C PRO A 3 -2.89 8.92 1.07
N LEU A 4 -2.81 8.48 -0.17
CA LEU A 4 -2.29 7.15 -0.46
C LEU A 4 -0.79 7.06 -0.19
N LEU A 5 -0.02 8.08 -0.57
CA LEU A 5 1.42 8.10 -0.27
C LEU A 5 1.68 8.06 1.24
N ALA A 6 0.91 8.83 2.01
CA ALA A 6 1.02 8.83 3.47
C ALA A 6 0.69 7.44 4.05
N ALA A 7 -0.35 6.80 3.51
CA ALA A 7 -0.74 5.46 3.95
C ALA A 7 0.36 4.44 3.65
N LEU A 8 0.96 4.52 2.46
CA LEU A 8 2.05 3.61 2.09
C LEU A 8 3.26 3.79 2.99
N ALA A 9 3.59 5.04 3.34
CA ALA A 9 4.68 5.31 4.26
C ALA A 9 4.40 4.75 5.66
N ALA A 10 3.17 4.87 6.13
CA ALA A 10 2.76 4.31 7.43
C ALA A 10 2.85 2.78 7.39
N GLY A 11 2.41 2.17 6.30
CA GLY A 11 2.52 0.73 6.12
C GLY A 11 3.95 0.24 6.09
N GLU A 12 4.83 0.98 5.43
CA GLU A 12 6.24 0.64 5.38
C GLU A 12 6.86 0.61 6.77
N ARG A 13 6.58 1.62 7.57
CA ARG A 13 7.08 1.66 8.95
C ARG A 13 6.62 0.43 9.74
N ALA A 14 5.35 0.07 9.59
CA ALA A 14 4.80 -1.09 10.29
C ALA A 14 5.48 -2.40 9.87
N LEU A 15 5.84 -2.53 8.59
CA LEU A 15 6.51 -3.73 8.09
C LEU A 15 7.88 -3.95 8.75
N HIS A 16 8.51 -2.88 9.21
CA HIS A 16 9.83 -2.96 9.83
C HIS A 16 9.78 -3.07 11.37
N GLN A 17 8.61 -2.89 11.98
CA GLN A 17 8.51 -2.79 13.43
C GLN A 17 8.30 -4.11 14.15
N ASP A 18 7.70 -5.08 13.49
CA ASP A 18 7.36 -6.34 14.14
C ASP A 18 8.34 -7.44 13.73
N SER A 19 8.64 -8.34 14.67
CA SER A 19 9.55 -9.45 14.41
C SER A 19 8.87 -10.58 13.62
N ASP A 20 7.55 -10.70 13.76
CA ASP A 20 6.80 -11.76 13.07
C ASP A 20 6.30 -11.28 11.72
N PRO A 21 6.63 -11.99 10.61
CA PRO A 21 6.23 -11.54 9.28
C PRO A 21 4.72 -11.37 9.10
N ARG A 22 3.91 -12.32 9.59
CA ARG A 22 2.45 -12.22 9.46
C ARG A 22 1.92 -11.00 10.20
N THR A 23 2.36 -10.82 11.44
CA THR A 23 1.93 -9.68 12.25
C THR A 23 2.37 -8.37 11.61
N ALA A 24 3.57 -8.33 11.04
CA ALA A 24 4.07 -7.14 10.37
C ALA A 24 3.21 -6.79 9.14
N ILE A 25 2.80 -7.78 8.34
CA ILE A 25 1.98 -7.56 7.16
C ILE A 25 0.57 -7.11 7.57
N ILE A 26 -0.02 -7.75 8.58
CA ILE A 26 -1.32 -7.33 9.11
C ILE A 26 -1.23 -5.91 9.67
N GLY A 27 -0.15 -5.60 10.39
CA GLY A 27 0.08 -4.27 10.93
C GLY A 27 0.25 -3.22 9.84
N CYS A 28 0.88 -3.58 8.74
CA CYS A 28 1.01 -2.73 7.56
C CYS A 28 -0.36 -2.32 7.04
N TYR A 29 -1.25 -3.29 6.84
CA TYR A 29 -2.61 -3.02 6.36
C TYR A 29 -3.36 -2.11 7.35
N ALA A 30 -3.29 -2.42 8.64
CA ALA A 30 -3.96 -1.64 9.67
C ALA A 30 -3.43 -0.21 9.73
N ALA A 31 -2.12 -0.02 9.58
CA ALA A 31 -1.52 1.32 9.55
C ALA A 31 -1.99 2.11 8.34
N MET A 32 -2.12 1.46 7.19
CA MET A 32 -2.66 2.09 5.99
C MET A 32 -4.11 2.49 6.19
N GLU A 33 -4.92 1.61 6.81
CA GLU A 33 -6.32 1.92 7.10
C GLU A 33 -6.45 3.16 7.98
N ARG A 34 -5.67 3.22 9.05
CA ARG A 34 -5.68 4.37 9.96
C ARG A 34 -5.27 5.65 9.25
N SER A 35 -4.22 5.58 8.44
CA SER A 35 -3.73 6.73 7.70
C SER A 35 -4.77 7.26 6.72
N LEU A 36 -5.44 6.37 6.01
CA LEU A 36 -6.50 6.76 5.07
C LEU A 36 -7.70 7.36 5.80
N ALA A 37 -8.07 6.78 6.94
CA ALA A 37 -9.18 7.29 7.75
C ALA A 37 -8.87 8.69 8.27
N ASP A 38 -7.64 8.92 8.74
CA ASP A 38 -7.22 10.22 9.24
C ASP A 38 -7.20 11.28 8.15
N ALA A 39 -6.86 10.89 6.92
CA ALA A 39 -6.79 11.81 5.80
C ALA A 39 -8.17 12.03 5.16
N GLY A 40 -9.09 11.12 5.34
CA GLY A 40 -10.42 11.19 4.74
C GLY A 40 -11.32 12.17 5.46
N SER A 41 -12.27 12.73 4.72
CA SER A 41 -13.31 13.56 5.31
C SER A 41 -14.49 12.68 5.69
N PRO A 42 -14.87 12.65 6.96
CA PRO A 42 -16.11 11.96 7.33
C PRO A 42 -17.29 12.62 6.62
N PRO A 43 -18.35 11.92 6.29
CA PRO A 43 -18.67 10.55 6.69
C PRO A 43 -18.39 9.52 5.61
N ARG A 44 -17.41 9.70 4.79
CA ARG A 44 -17.11 8.68 3.79
C ARG A 44 -16.85 7.37 4.50
N LEU A 45 -17.61 6.36 4.10
CA LEU A 45 -17.29 5.01 4.48
C LEU A 45 -15.86 4.78 4.04
N ALA A 46 -15.04 4.38 4.97
CA ALA A 46 -13.61 4.33 4.76
C ALA A 46 -13.28 3.48 3.54
N ASP A 47 -12.59 4.07 2.60
CA ASP A 47 -11.97 3.29 1.55
C ASP A 47 -10.94 2.37 2.19
N THR A 48 -11.01 1.09 1.88
CA THR A 48 -9.98 0.16 2.33
C THR A 48 -8.72 0.41 1.51
N PRO A 49 -7.54 0.05 2.04
CA PRO A 49 -6.31 0.12 1.25
C PRO A 49 -6.42 -0.62 -0.08
N ALA A 50 -7.08 -1.79 -0.09
CA ALA A 50 -7.27 -2.55 -1.32
C ALA A 50 -8.10 -1.78 -2.34
N GLU A 51 -9.15 -1.10 -1.89
CA GLU A 51 -10.00 -0.31 -2.78
C GLU A 51 -9.24 0.89 -3.36
N VAL A 52 -8.47 1.58 -2.53
CA VAL A 52 -7.68 2.73 -2.98
C VAL A 52 -6.61 2.29 -3.97
N LEU A 53 -5.92 1.19 -3.69
CA LEU A 53 -4.93 0.64 -4.61
C LEU A 53 -5.58 0.22 -5.93
N GLY A 54 -6.78 -0.38 -5.85
CA GLY A 54 -7.53 -0.78 -7.05
C GLY A 54 -7.88 0.41 -7.93
N ARG A 55 -8.33 1.51 -7.34
CA ARG A 55 -8.64 2.72 -8.10
C ARG A 55 -7.38 3.32 -8.72
N ALA A 56 -6.28 3.35 -7.99
CA ALA A 56 -5.01 3.85 -8.51
C ALA A 56 -4.52 2.99 -9.68
N THR A 57 -4.69 1.68 -9.59
CA THR A 57 -4.35 0.76 -10.67
C THR A 57 -5.24 1.00 -11.90
N ALA A 58 -6.54 1.12 -11.67
CA ALA A 58 -7.50 1.37 -12.77
C ALA A 58 -7.23 2.70 -13.46
N SER A 59 -6.72 3.68 -12.74
CA SER A 59 -6.38 4.99 -13.29
C SER A 59 -4.99 5.05 -13.93
N GLY A 60 -4.26 3.94 -13.91
CA GLY A 60 -2.93 3.87 -14.50
C GLY A 60 -1.82 4.51 -13.67
N LEU A 61 -2.10 4.85 -12.42
CA LEU A 61 -1.12 5.48 -11.54
C LEU A 61 -0.15 4.46 -10.93
N VAL A 62 -0.59 3.21 -10.79
CA VAL A 62 0.16 2.14 -10.16
C VAL A 62 0.10 0.91 -11.07
N ARG A 63 1.23 0.23 -11.22
CA ARG A 63 1.27 -1.02 -11.99
C ARG A 63 0.52 -2.11 -11.25
N SER A 64 -0.36 -2.81 -11.97
CA SER A 64 -1.23 -3.83 -11.38
C SER A 64 -0.44 -4.98 -10.75
N ALA A 65 0.73 -5.30 -11.29
CA ALA A 65 1.55 -6.40 -10.76
C ALA A 65 1.93 -6.15 -9.31
N TRP A 66 2.40 -4.95 -8.99
CA TRP A 66 2.83 -4.64 -7.62
C TRP A 66 1.65 -4.48 -6.67
N ALA A 67 0.59 -3.82 -7.12
CA ALA A 67 -0.62 -3.68 -6.31
C ALA A 67 -1.24 -5.06 -6.03
N GLY A 68 -1.25 -5.95 -7.02
CA GLY A 68 -1.75 -7.30 -6.87
C GLY A 68 -0.93 -8.12 -5.90
N THR A 69 0.40 -8.01 -5.97
CA THR A 69 1.30 -8.70 -5.04
C THR A 69 1.01 -8.27 -3.61
N LEU A 70 0.93 -6.96 -3.38
CA LEU A 70 0.70 -6.41 -2.05
C LEU A 70 -0.66 -6.85 -1.50
N THR A 71 -1.70 -6.72 -2.31
CA THR A 71 -3.05 -7.12 -1.91
C THR A 71 -3.14 -8.62 -1.62
N GLY A 72 -2.46 -9.44 -2.43
CA GLY A 72 -2.41 -10.88 -2.23
C GLY A 72 -1.76 -11.25 -0.90
N LEU A 73 -0.67 -10.56 -0.54
CA LEU A 73 0.01 -10.79 0.73
C LEU A 73 -0.88 -10.39 1.91
N PHE A 74 -1.64 -9.30 1.79
CA PHE A 74 -2.59 -8.90 2.83
C PHE A 74 -3.65 -9.98 3.06
N ARG A 75 -4.23 -10.51 1.97
CA ARG A 75 -5.21 -11.59 2.07
C ARG A 75 -4.62 -12.83 2.69
N GLN A 76 -3.42 -13.20 2.26
CA GLN A 76 -2.75 -14.39 2.76
C GLN A 76 -2.49 -14.25 4.26
N ALA A 77 -2.03 -13.09 4.71
CA ALA A 77 -1.75 -12.85 6.11
C ALA A 77 -3.01 -12.94 6.98
N ARG A 78 -4.15 -12.47 6.46
CA ARG A 78 -5.39 -12.42 7.24
C ARG A 78 -6.20 -13.71 7.18
N TYR A 79 -6.18 -14.41 6.07
CA TYR A 79 -7.14 -15.51 5.83
C TYR A 79 -6.49 -16.86 5.60
N SER A 80 -5.21 -16.94 5.33
CA SER A 80 -4.52 -18.21 5.11
C SER A 80 -3.83 -18.68 6.38
N SER A 81 -3.86 -19.98 6.63
CA SER A 81 -3.12 -20.57 7.74
C SER A 81 -1.69 -20.93 7.37
N HIS A 82 -1.31 -20.77 6.10
CA HIS A 82 0.07 -21.04 5.67
C HIS A 82 1.05 -20.14 6.42
N PRO A 83 2.21 -20.66 6.83
CA PRO A 83 3.21 -19.83 7.47
C PRO A 83 3.62 -18.68 6.56
N MET A 84 3.76 -17.49 7.14
CA MET A 84 4.32 -16.33 6.45
C MET A 84 5.79 -16.24 6.83
N THR A 85 6.64 -16.02 5.85
CA THR A 85 8.10 -16.04 6.02
C THR A 85 8.70 -14.65 5.88
N GLU A 86 10.00 -14.55 6.18
CA GLU A 86 10.72 -13.30 5.91
C GLU A 86 10.75 -12.98 4.42
N ALA A 87 10.69 -14.00 3.56
CA ALA A 87 10.56 -13.77 2.13
C ALA A 87 9.23 -13.09 1.79
N ASP A 88 8.15 -13.43 2.50
CA ASP A 88 6.85 -12.77 2.32
C ASP A 88 6.92 -11.32 2.79
N ARG A 89 7.57 -11.07 3.93
CA ARG A 89 7.80 -9.69 4.39
C ARG A 89 8.60 -8.90 3.34
N ALA A 90 9.67 -9.47 2.83
CA ALA A 90 10.50 -8.82 1.81
C ALA A 90 9.69 -8.52 0.56
N ALA A 91 8.82 -9.44 0.15
CA ALA A 91 7.95 -9.22 -1.01
C ALA A 91 6.98 -8.08 -0.77
N ALA A 92 6.44 -7.95 0.46
CA ALA A 92 5.55 -6.85 0.81
C ALA A 92 6.31 -5.52 0.80
N ILE A 93 7.50 -5.48 1.35
CA ILE A 93 8.34 -4.28 1.36
C ILE A 93 8.64 -3.84 -0.07
N GLU A 94 9.03 -4.79 -0.92
CA GLU A 94 9.35 -4.49 -2.32
C GLU A 94 8.12 -3.99 -3.08
N ALA A 95 6.98 -4.69 -2.94
CA ALA A 95 5.77 -4.30 -3.64
C ALA A 95 5.33 -2.90 -3.21
N LEU A 96 5.39 -2.63 -1.92
CA LEU A 96 5.00 -1.33 -1.38
C LEU A 96 5.94 -0.23 -1.88
N ALA A 97 7.24 -0.50 -1.93
CA ALA A 97 8.22 0.44 -2.46
C ALA A 97 7.96 0.75 -3.93
N GLN A 98 7.61 -0.28 -4.72
CA GLN A 98 7.32 -0.07 -6.15
C GLN A 98 6.03 0.71 -6.35
N VAL A 99 5.02 0.48 -5.53
CA VAL A 99 3.78 1.27 -5.59
C VAL A 99 4.09 2.74 -5.26
N GLN A 100 4.90 2.98 -4.23
CA GLN A 100 5.32 4.34 -3.89
C GLN A 100 6.09 5.00 -5.04
N ALA A 101 6.98 4.26 -5.67
CA ALA A 101 7.76 4.75 -6.80
C ALA A 101 6.87 5.08 -7.99
N ASP A 102 5.89 4.22 -8.28
CA ASP A 102 4.95 4.47 -9.37
C ASP A 102 4.17 5.77 -9.13
N LEU A 103 3.66 5.96 -7.92
CA LEU A 103 2.92 7.17 -7.59
C LEU A 103 3.80 8.41 -7.65
N SER A 104 5.00 8.34 -7.10
CA SER A 104 5.94 9.46 -7.10
C SER A 104 6.39 9.82 -8.52
N GLY A 105 6.66 8.79 -9.33
CA GLY A 105 7.05 8.98 -10.73
C GLY A 105 5.94 9.62 -11.55
N THR A 106 4.72 9.17 -11.35
CA THR A 106 3.56 9.74 -12.05
C THR A 106 3.37 11.21 -11.68
N LEU A 107 3.47 11.54 -10.40
CA LEU A 107 3.34 12.91 -9.94
C LEU A 107 4.46 13.80 -10.49
N ALA A 108 5.69 13.30 -10.51
CA ALA A 108 6.83 14.02 -11.07
C ALA A 108 6.65 14.27 -12.57
N GLN A 109 6.16 13.28 -13.30
CA GLN A 109 5.90 13.43 -14.73
C GLN A 109 4.77 14.43 -15.00
N ALA A 110 3.75 14.44 -14.14
CA ALA A 110 2.66 15.40 -14.28
C ALA A 110 3.19 16.84 -14.10
N ASP A 111 4.08 17.05 -13.13
CA ASP A 111 4.69 18.36 -12.93
C ASP A 111 5.54 18.77 -14.11
N LEU A 112 6.36 17.84 -14.63
CA LEU A 112 7.20 18.13 -15.80
C LEU A 112 6.34 18.37 -17.05
N GLY A 113 5.29 17.61 -17.21
CA GLY A 113 4.35 17.79 -18.30
C GLY A 113 3.67 19.15 -18.28
N GLY A 114 3.41 19.66 -17.10
CA GLY A 114 2.81 20.99 -16.93
C GLY A 114 3.71 22.13 -17.35
N ASN A 115 5.00 21.90 -17.47
CA ASN A 115 5.99 22.91 -17.83
C ASN A 115 6.29 22.94 -19.33
N THR A 116 5.75 22.02 -20.06
CA THR A 116 5.93 21.99 -21.50
C THR A 116 4.70 22.48 -22.24
#